data_abd44a635cfdfede1f29e53ef12253de
#
_entry.id   abd44a635cfdfede1f29e53ef12253de
#
_cell.length_a   1.000
_cell.length_b   1.000
_cell.length_c   1.000
_cell.angle_alpha   90.00
_cell.angle_beta   90.00
_cell.angle_gamma   90.00
#
_symmetry.space_group_name_H-M   'P 1'
#
loop_
_entity.id
_entity.type
_entity.pdbx_description
1 polymer ?
#
loop_
_entity_poly.entity_id
_entity_poly.type
_entity_poly.pdbx_seq_one_letter_code
_entity_poly.pdbx_strand_id
1 'polypeptide(L)'
;VGDEIKSSHFSLSDFTRFERALRHETELLRGYFGNERFVEAHPVAGYELETWLVDDNFDPNPCNDRFLNCLDGSLSKWIVPELARFNIELNAQCRDLQSDVLRRIHEELDDTWRRASRSARELDARLVMIGILPTVRRSQLNPGSMSDRDRYRALNEQVFIMRGGEPVHLHVEGVETLDLMHEDVMLE
;
A
#
# COMPACT_ATOMS: atom_id res chain seq x y z
N VAL A 1 4.48 3.91 -1.28
CA VAL A 1 5.93 4.02 -1.23
C VAL A 1 6.60 2.75 -1.74
N GLY A 2 7.60 2.87 -2.58
CA GLY A 2 8.39 1.79 -3.18
C GLY A 2 8.36 1.85 -4.71
N ASP A 3 9.52 1.55 -5.30
CA ASP A 3 9.67 1.58 -6.75
C ASP A 3 9.11 0.29 -7.39
N GLU A 4 8.60 0.41 -8.61
CA GLU A 4 8.24 -0.75 -9.41
C GLU A 4 9.50 -1.50 -9.84
N ILE A 5 9.47 -2.82 -9.79
CA ILE A 5 10.58 -3.68 -10.17
C ILE A 5 10.38 -4.24 -11.60
N LYS A 6 11.47 -4.67 -12.24
CA LYS A 6 11.43 -5.16 -13.62
C LYS A 6 11.20 -6.66 -13.75
N SER A 7 11.15 -7.37 -12.64
CA SER A 7 10.97 -8.83 -12.59
C SER A 7 10.44 -9.24 -11.23
N SER A 8 9.47 -10.12 -11.20
CA SER A 8 8.95 -10.71 -9.98
C SER A 8 9.84 -11.83 -9.41
N HIS A 9 10.83 -12.29 -10.16
CA HIS A 9 11.69 -13.40 -9.75
C HIS A 9 13.09 -12.94 -9.35
N PHE A 10 13.60 -13.49 -8.25
CA PHE A 10 14.92 -13.22 -7.72
C PHE A 10 15.81 -14.47 -7.76
N SER A 11 17.06 -14.29 -8.15
CA SER A 11 18.10 -15.31 -8.12
C SER A 11 18.84 -15.33 -6.78
N LEU A 12 19.57 -16.39 -6.48
CA LEU A 12 20.45 -16.45 -5.30
C LEU A 12 21.47 -15.30 -5.28
N SER A 13 21.94 -14.85 -6.45
CA SER A 13 22.87 -13.71 -6.54
C SER A 13 22.20 -12.40 -6.15
N ASP A 14 20.88 -12.24 -6.36
CA ASP A 14 20.13 -11.06 -5.95
C ASP A 14 20.02 -11.01 -4.42
N PHE A 15 19.71 -12.12 -3.79
CA PHE A 15 19.70 -12.22 -2.32
C PHE A 15 21.07 -11.94 -1.70
N THR A 16 22.15 -12.51 -2.27
CA THR A 16 23.51 -12.23 -1.78
C THR A 16 23.89 -10.75 -1.91
N ARG A 17 23.50 -10.12 -3.01
CA ARG A 17 23.71 -8.68 -3.23
C ARG A 17 22.89 -7.84 -2.25
N PHE A 18 21.62 -8.20 -2.05
CA PHE A 18 20.75 -7.54 -1.08
C PHE A 18 21.31 -7.63 0.34
N GLU A 19 21.72 -8.82 0.80
CA GLU A 19 22.29 -9.00 2.13
C GLU A 19 23.54 -8.13 2.34
N ARG A 20 24.41 -8.05 1.32
CA ARG A 20 25.62 -7.21 1.38
C ARG A 20 25.26 -5.72 1.47
N ALA A 21 24.31 -5.26 0.66
CA ALA A 21 23.83 -3.89 0.69
C ALA A 21 23.19 -3.55 2.05
N LEU A 22 22.32 -4.40 2.56
CA LEU A 22 21.68 -4.24 3.86
C LEU A 22 22.70 -4.13 5.01
N ARG A 23 23.72 -4.98 5.03
CA ARG A 23 24.81 -4.90 6.03
C ARG A 23 25.53 -3.56 5.94
N HIS A 24 25.88 -3.14 4.74
CA HIS A 24 26.58 -1.87 4.52
C HIS A 24 25.74 -0.67 4.98
N GLU A 25 24.47 -0.62 4.59
CA GLU A 25 23.55 0.46 4.98
C GLU A 25 23.28 0.47 6.48
N THR A 26 23.20 -0.71 7.11
CA THR A 26 23.08 -0.82 8.57
C THR A 26 24.29 -0.23 9.30
N GLU A 27 25.51 -0.47 8.80
CA GLU A 27 26.72 0.14 9.37
C GLU A 27 26.77 1.67 9.14
N LEU A 28 26.33 2.15 7.99
CA LEU A 28 26.18 3.59 7.74
C LEU A 28 25.17 4.23 8.71
N LEU A 29 24.02 3.60 8.89
CA LEU A 29 22.99 4.08 9.84
C LEU A 29 23.55 4.11 11.27
N ARG A 30 24.25 3.07 11.70
CA ARG A 30 24.94 3.03 13.00
C ARG A 30 25.93 4.19 13.16
N GLY A 31 26.70 4.48 12.08
CA GLY A 31 27.61 5.62 12.06
C GLY A 31 26.89 6.96 12.16
N TYR A 32 25.72 7.11 11.55
CA TYR A 32 24.90 8.33 11.66
C TYR A 32 24.40 8.54 13.09
N PHE A 33 23.91 7.48 13.76
CA PHE A 33 23.53 7.54 15.17
C PHE A 33 24.73 7.94 16.08
N GLY A 34 25.88 7.31 15.88
CA GLY A 34 27.07 7.58 16.69
C GLY A 34 27.68 8.98 16.49
N ASN A 35 27.42 9.62 15.35
CA ASN A 35 27.93 10.93 15.00
C ASN A 35 26.85 12.04 15.02
N GLU A 36 25.68 11.77 15.61
CA GLU A 36 24.59 12.72 15.74
C GLU A 36 24.20 13.41 14.41
N ARG A 37 24.17 12.64 13.30
CA ARG A 37 23.92 13.17 11.96
C ARG A 37 22.45 13.27 11.59
N PHE A 38 21.54 13.07 12.53
CA PHE A 38 20.12 13.27 12.29
C PHE A 38 19.75 14.73 12.47
N VAL A 39 18.96 15.25 11.50
CA VAL A 39 18.54 16.65 11.55
C VAL A 39 17.42 16.81 12.56
N GLU A 40 17.65 17.64 13.58
CA GLU A 40 16.65 17.97 14.60
C GLU A 40 15.87 19.27 14.29
N ALA A 41 16.37 20.07 13.35
CA ALA A 41 15.98 21.48 13.25
C ALA A 41 14.71 21.76 12.43
N HIS A 42 14.29 20.84 11.54
CA HIS A 42 13.17 21.06 10.61
C HIS A 42 12.30 19.79 10.49
N PRO A 43 11.40 19.55 11.43
CA PRO A 43 10.47 18.45 11.32
C PRO A 43 9.57 18.65 10.10
N VAL A 44 9.41 17.61 9.30
CA VAL A 44 8.53 17.57 8.14
C VAL A 44 7.41 16.56 8.36
N ALA A 45 6.27 16.78 7.73
CA ALA A 45 5.15 15.84 7.71
C ALA A 45 4.55 15.73 6.31
N GLY A 46 4.01 14.59 6.03
CA GLY A 46 3.14 14.26 4.93
C GLY A 46 2.09 13.27 5.40
N TYR A 47 1.29 12.74 4.49
CA TYR A 47 0.39 11.62 4.77
C TYR A 47 0.42 10.63 3.60
N GLU A 48 0.12 9.40 3.92
CA GLU A 48 -0.31 8.35 3.02
C GLU A 48 -1.67 7.88 3.54
N LEU A 49 -2.67 7.87 2.67
CA LEU A 49 -4.03 7.49 3.02
C LEU A 49 -4.49 6.39 2.08
N GLU A 50 -4.61 5.19 2.61
CA GLU A 50 -5.23 4.07 1.90
C GLU A 50 -6.74 4.20 1.87
N THR A 51 -7.33 3.85 0.74
CA THR A 51 -8.78 3.93 0.55
C THR A 51 -9.28 2.83 -0.36
N TRP A 52 -10.54 2.47 -0.18
CA TRP A 52 -11.21 1.41 -0.91
C TRP A 52 -12.00 1.98 -2.08
N LEU A 53 -11.94 1.27 -3.20
CA LEU A 53 -12.86 1.40 -4.32
C LEU A 53 -13.98 0.38 -4.12
N VAL A 54 -15.20 0.85 -4.00
CA VAL A 54 -16.39 0.00 -3.79
C VAL A 54 -17.46 0.31 -4.83
N ASP A 55 -18.38 -0.61 -5.03
CA ASP A 55 -19.60 -0.40 -5.81
C ASP A 55 -20.73 0.27 -4.98
N ASP A 56 -21.91 0.37 -5.55
CA ASP A 56 -23.08 0.97 -4.88
C ASP A 56 -23.61 0.16 -3.68
N ASN A 57 -23.24 -1.11 -3.56
CA ASN A 57 -23.56 -1.99 -2.44
C ASN A 57 -22.46 -2.01 -1.38
N PHE A 58 -21.41 -1.21 -1.56
CA PHE A 58 -20.19 -1.23 -0.76
C PHE A 58 -19.40 -2.54 -0.84
N ASP A 59 -19.60 -3.35 -1.87
CA ASP A 59 -18.73 -4.48 -2.18
C ASP A 59 -17.45 -3.99 -2.87
N PRO A 60 -16.26 -4.62 -2.63
CA PRO A 60 -15.01 -4.24 -3.28
C PRO A 60 -15.12 -4.22 -4.81
N ASN A 61 -14.73 -3.12 -5.43
CA ASN A 61 -14.74 -2.93 -6.88
C ASN A 61 -13.29 -2.95 -7.44
N PRO A 62 -12.84 -4.04 -8.09
CA PRO A 62 -11.45 -4.21 -8.54
C PRO A 62 -11.15 -3.38 -9.79
N CYS A 63 -11.21 -2.07 -9.70
CA CYS A 63 -11.09 -1.14 -10.84
C CYS A 63 -9.94 -0.13 -10.72
N ASN A 64 -8.95 -0.32 -9.82
CA ASN A 64 -7.91 0.67 -9.59
C ASN A 64 -7.12 1.05 -10.85
N ASP A 65 -6.77 0.11 -11.74
CA ASP A 65 -6.09 0.44 -13.00
C ASP A 65 -6.93 1.36 -13.90
N ARG A 66 -8.23 1.06 -14.03
CA ARG A 66 -9.15 1.93 -14.78
C ARG A 66 -9.29 3.30 -14.13
N PHE A 67 -9.39 3.32 -12.80
CA PHE A 67 -9.48 4.54 -12.02
C PHE A 67 -8.24 5.41 -12.20
N LEU A 68 -7.04 4.85 -12.05
CA LEU A 68 -5.78 5.57 -12.19
C LEU A 68 -5.60 6.14 -13.60
N ASN A 69 -6.06 5.42 -14.63
CA ASN A 69 -6.03 5.88 -16.02
C ASN A 69 -7.02 7.03 -16.32
N CYS A 70 -8.05 7.21 -15.51
CA CYS A 70 -9.01 8.32 -15.63
C CYS A 70 -8.57 9.59 -14.88
N LEU A 71 -7.52 9.52 -14.07
CA LEU A 71 -7.04 10.68 -13.32
C LEU A 71 -6.37 11.70 -14.22
N ASP A 72 -6.65 12.97 -13.98
CA ASP A 72 -5.88 14.04 -14.59
C ASP A 72 -4.42 14.04 -14.11
N GLY A 73 -3.52 14.63 -14.92
CA GLY A 73 -2.07 14.63 -14.64
C GLY A 73 -1.65 15.33 -13.36
N SER A 74 -2.54 16.09 -12.73
CA SER A 74 -2.27 16.75 -11.45
C SER A 74 -2.57 15.83 -10.25
N LEU A 75 -3.52 14.88 -10.39
CA LEU A 75 -3.85 13.85 -9.39
C LEU A 75 -3.00 12.60 -9.54
N SER A 76 -2.69 12.19 -10.76
CA SER A 76 -2.02 10.91 -11.06
C SER A 76 -0.65 10.75 -10.40
N LYS A 77 0.00 11.84 -10.00
CA LYS A 77 1.27 11.82 -9.26
C LYS A 77 1.12 11.62 -7.76
N TRP A 78 -0.11 11.77 -7.23
CA TRP A 78 -0.41 11.70 -5.81
C TRP A 78 -1.28 10.50 -5.45
N ILE A 79 -1.81 9.80 -6.45
CA ILE A 79 -2.65 8.63 -6.24
C ILE A 79 -2.00 7.45 -6.94
N VAL A 80 -1.71 6.41 -6.18
CA VAL A 80 -1.01 5.21 -6.64
C VAL A 80 -1.80 3.95 -6.35
N PRO A 81 -1.53 2.83 -7.06
CA PRO A 81 -2.18 1.56 -6.77
C PRO A 81 -1.64 0.98 -5.48
N GLU A 82 -2.51 0.35 -4.71
CA GLU A 82 -2.20 -0.51 -3.59
C GLU A 82 -2.25 -2.00 -3.95
N LEU A 83 -1.93 -2.87 -2.97
CA LEU A 83 -1.80 -4.31 -3.16
C LEU A 83 -3.04 -4.92 -3.81
N ALA A 84 -4.24 -4.55 -3.36
CA ALA A 84 -5.47 -5.03 -3.96
C ALA A 84 -5.98 -4.12 -5.08
N ARG A 85 -6.57 -4.72 -6.12
CA ARG A 85 -7.17 -3.99 -7.26
C ARG A 85 -8.36 -3.12 -6.87
N PHE A 86 -8.83 -3.23 -5.65
CA PHE A 86 -9.88 -2.39 -5.05
C PHE A 86 -9.33 -1.40 -4.03
N ASN A 87 -8.01 -1.25 -3.93
CA ASN A 87 -7.36 -0.26 -3.07
C ASN A 87 -6.51 0.71 -3.89
N ILE A 88 -6.43 1.93 -3.40
CA ILE A 88 -5.54 2.98 -3.87
C ILE A 88 -4.99 3.74 -2.66
N GLU A 89 -3.84 4.37 -2.84
CA GLU A 89 -3.20 5.21 -1.84
C GLU A 89 -3.18 6.66 -2.33
N LEU A 90 -3.60 7.57 -1.47
CA LEU A 90 -3.50 9.01 -1.66
C LEU A 90 -2.29 9.54 -0.87
N ASN A 91 -1.36 10.19 -1.56
CA ASN A 91 -0.14 10.74 -1.01
C ASN A 91 -0.18 12.26 -0.91
N ALA A 92 0.58 12.82 0.02
CA ALA A 92 0.82 14.26 0.08
C ALA A 92 2.30 14.58 -0.04
N GLN A 93 2.58 15.80 -0.51
CA GLN A 93 3.92 16.35 -0.44
C GLN A 93 4.32 16.59 1.01
N CYS A 94 5.52 16.10 1.40
CA CYS A 94 6.11 16.45 2.68
C CYS A 94 6.33 17.95 2.81
N ARG A 95 5.97 18.54 3.96
CA ARG A 95 6.08 19.96 4.27
C ARG A 95 6.68 20.17 5.65
N ASP A 96 7.39 21.27 5.83
CA ASP A 96 7.89 21.67 7.15
C ASP A 96 6.73 21.87 8.12
N LEU A 97 6.82 21.26 9.31
CA LEU A 97 5.83 21.37 10.39
C LEU A 97 5.91 22.77 11.05
N GLN A 98 5.52 23.79 10.30
CA GLN A 98 5.52 25.18 10.76
C GLN A 98 4.19 25.87 10.45
N SER A 99 3.84 26.86 11.28
CA SER A 99 2.68 27.73 11.04
C SER A 99 1.38 26.93 10.86
N ASP A 100 0.74 27.07 9.70
CA ASP A 100 -0.58 26.55 9.34
C ASP A 100 -0.53 25.26 8.48
N VAL A 101 0.60 24.54 8.49
CA VAL A 101 0.85 23.40 7.62
C VAL A 101 -0.21 22.30 7.75
N LEU A 102 -0.67 21.99 8.98
CA LEU A 102 -1.71 20.95 9.18
C LEU A 102 -3.03 21.34 8.51
N ARG A 103 -3.38 22.63 8.54
CA ARG A 103 -4.56 23.12 7.81
C ARG A 103 -4.38 22.97 6.30
N ARG A 104 -3.21 23.30 5.76
CA ARG A 104 -2.91 23.13 4.32
C ARG A 104 -2.93 21.67 3.90
N ILE A 105 -2.35 20.78 4.70
CA ILE A 105 -2.40 19.32 4.46
C ILE A 105 -3.86 18.85 4.43
N HIS A 106 -4.69 19.31 5.36
CA HIS A 106 -6.12 18.99 5.37
C HIS A 106 -6.85 19.49 4.13
N GLU A 107 -6.62 20.75 3.74
CA GLU A 107 -7.21 21.35 2.54
C GLU A 107 -6.81 20.59 1.26
N GLU A 108 -5.55 20.19 1.15
CA GLU A 108 -5.03 19.38 0.03
C GLU A 108 -5.65 17.98 -0.01
N LEU A 109 -5.76 17.32 1.14
CA LEU A 109 -6.42 16.01 1.24
C LEU A 109 -7.88 16.10 0.82
N ASP A 110 -8.61 17.10 1.32
CA ASP A 110 -10.02 17.31 1.01
C ASP A 110 -10.24 17.62 -0.50
N ASP A 111 -9.37 18.40 -1.12
CA ASP A 111 -9.42 18.63 -2.58
C ASP A 111 -9.12 17.35 -3.36
N THR A 112 -8.04 16.64 -2.99
CA THR A 112 -7.66 15.37 -3.62
C THR A 112 -8.80 14.35 -3.49
N TRP A 113 -9.38 14.22 -2.31
CA TRP A 113 -10.50 13.33 -2.03
C TRP A 113 -11.74 13.64 -2.88
N ARG A 114 -12.13 14.92 -2.95
CA ARG A 114 -13.29 15.35 -3.75
C ARG A 114 -13.11 15.10 -5.24
N ARG A 115 -11.91 15.35 -5.77
CA ARG A 115 -11.58 15.11 -7.17
C ARG A 115 -11.51 13.63 -7.49
N ALA A 116 -10.81 12.85 -6.67
CA ALA A 116 -10.72 11.41 -6.79
C ALA A 116 -12.10 10.74 -6.70
N SER A 117 -12.95 11.17 -5.75
CA SER A 117 -14.33 10.68 -5.62
C SER A 117 -15.19 10.98 -6.85
N ARG A 118 -14.93 12.09 -7.54
CA ARG A 118 -15.62 12.42 -8.80
C ARG A 118 -15.19 11.48 -9.92
N SER A 119 -13.89 11.25 -10.08
CA SER A 119 -13.37 10.30 -11.07
C SER A 119 -13.83 8.86 -10.81
N ALA A 120 -13.95 8.45 -9.53
CA ALA A 120 -14.48 7.12 -9.20
C ALA A 120 -15.93 6.94 -9.65
N ARG A 121 -16.77 7.97 -9.49
CA ARG A 121 -18.18 7.92 -9.92
C ARG A 121 -18.35 7.75 -11.43
N GLU A 122 -17.41 8.22 -12.23
CA GLU A 122 -17.43 8.01 -13.70
C GLU A 122 -17.21 6.53 -14.08
N LEU A 123 -16.80 5.71 -13.12
CA LEU A 123 -16.57 4.27 -13.25
C LEU A 123 -17.56 3.43 -12.45
N ASP A 124 -18.67 4.02 -12.02
CA ASP A 124 -19.64 3.38 -11.12
C ASP A 124 -18.98 2.85 -9.83
N ALA A 125 -18.00 3.62 -9.32
CA ALA A 125 -17.29 3.30 -8.10
C ALA A 125 -17.38 4.46 -7.09
N ARG A 126 -17.15 4.14 -5.82
CA ARG A 126 -17.06 5.09 -4.72
C ARG A 126 -15.76 4.88 -3.96
N LEU A 127 -15.21 5.96 -3.42
CA LEU A 127 -14.12 5.90 -2.46
C LEU A 127 -14.68 5.79 -1.03
N VAL A 128 -14.12 4.88 -0.25
CA VAL A 128 -14.46 4.70 1.16
C VAL A 128 -13.18 4.71 1.98
N MET A 129 -13.14 5.62 2.97
CA MET A 129 -12.05 5.72 3.94
C MET A 129 -12.42 4.91 5.17
N ILE A 130 -11.86 3.70 5.26
CA ILE A 130 -12.07 2.78 6.38
C ILE A 130 -10.85 1.86 6.48
N GLY A 131 -10.45 1.48 7.69
CA GLY A 131 -9.29 0.61 7.88
C GLY A 131 -9.52 -0.76 7.26
N ILE A 132 -10.53 -1.49 7.73
CA ILE A 132 -10.90 -2.80 7.17
C ILE A 132 -12.32 -2.71 6.63
N LEU A 133 -12.50 -3.05 5.36
CA LEU A 133 -13.82 -3.06 4.73
C LEU A 133 -14.58 -4.33 5.11
N PRO A 134 -15.71 -4.22 5.87
CA PRO A 134 -16.40 -5.40 6.40
C PRO A 134 -17.15 -6.22 5.35
N THR A 135 -17.30 -5.72 4.13
CA THR A 135 -17.95 -6.39 3.01
C THR A 135 -17.01 -7.27 2.18
N VAL A 136 -15.70 -7.24 2.47
CA VAL A 136 -14.74 -8.14 1.80
C VAL A 136 -15.08 -9.58 2.10
N ARG A 137 -15.14 -10.40 1.04
CA ARG A 137 -15.43 -11.83 1.14
C ARG A 137 -14.17 -12.62 0.83
N ARG A 138 -14.06 -13.81 1.42
CA ARG A 138 -12.96 -14.75 1.16
C ARG A 138 -12.71 -14.98 -0.34
N SER A 139 -13.76 -15.06 -1.15
CA SER A 139 -13.65 -15.23 -2.60
C SER A 139 -12.96 -14.08 -3.33
N GLN A 140 -12.81 -12.93 -2.70
CA GLN A 140 -12.13 -11.75 -3.23
C GLN A 140 -10.66 -11.67 -2.80
N LEU A 141 -10.25 -12.50 -1.82
CA LEU A 141 -8.87 -12.60 -1.33
C LEU A 141 -8.14 -13.71 -2.10
N ASN A 142 -7.72 -13.40 -3.33
CA ASN A 142 -7.05 -14.33 -4.23
C ASN A 142 -6.07 -13.58 -5.15
N PRO A 143 -5.12 -14.27 -5.82
CA PRO A 143 -4.12 -13.63 -6.69
C PRO A 143 -4.71 -12.76 -7.81
N GLY A 144 -5.92 -13.10 -8.31
CA GLY A 144 -6.62 -12.31 -9.32
C GLY A 144 -7.11 -10.94 -8.83
N SER A 145 -7.18 -10.76 -7.51
CA SER A 145 -7.55 -9.49 -6.86
C SER A 145 -6.33 -8.61 -6.55
N MET A 146 -5.11 -9.08 -6.79
CA MET A 146 -3.90 -8.27 -6.63
C MET A 146 -3.75 -7.29 -7.79
N SER A 147 -3.25 -6.10 -7.50
CA SER A 147 -2.85 -5.12 -8.51
C SER A 147 -1.80 -5.69 -9.45
N ASP A 148 -1.92 -5.42 -10.74
CA ASP A 148 -1.03 -5.95 -11.78
C ASP A 148 0.33 -5.24 -11.77
N ARG A 149 1.15 -5.57 -10.76
CA ARG A 149 2.50 -5.03 -10.56
C ARG A 149 3.49 -6.14 -10.22
N ASP A 150 4.69 -6.08 -10.79
CA ASP A 150 5.74 -7.07 -10.53
C ASP A 150 6.15 -7.09 -9.05
N ARG A 151 6.18 -5.94 -8.41
CA ARG A 151 6.51 -5.83 -6.97
C ARG A 151 5.55 -6.62 -6.07
N TYR A 152 4.26 -6.63 -6.38
CA TYR A 152 3.27 -7.37 -5.58
C TYR A 152 3.31 -8.87 -5.86
N ARG A 153 3.53 -9.26 -7.11
CA ARG A 153 3.78 -10.67 -7.47
C ARG A 153 5.02 -11.21 -6.76
N ALA A 154 6.11 -10.44 -6.79
CA ALA A 154 7.34 -10.81 -6.09
C ALA A 154 7.13 -10.92 -4.59
N LEU A 155 6.41 -9.98 -3.97
CA LEU A 155 6.11 -10.01 -2.53
C LEU A 155 5.35 -11.29 -2.17
N ASN A 156 4.27 -11.59 -2.87
CA ASN A 156 3.47 -12.79 -2.62
C ASN A 156 4.29 -14.07 -2.79
N GLU A 157 5.08 -14.18 -3.88
CA GLU A 157 5.95 -15.32 -4.14
C GLU A 157 7.00 -15.50 -3.04
N GLN A 158 7.67 -14.42 -2.62
CA GLN A 158 8.72 -14.51 -1.61
C GLN A 158 8.15 -14.87 -0.22
N VAL A 159 7.02 -14.33 0.16
CA VAL A 159 6.36 -14.71 1.42
C VAL A 159 5.95 -16.18 1.41
N PHE A 160 5.44 -16.68 0.30
CA PHE A 160 5.09 -18.11 0.15
C PHE A 160 6.35 -19.00 0.27
N ILE A 161 7.44 -18.64 -0.41
CA ILE A 161 8.73 -19.34 -0.32
C ILE A 161 9.27 -19.31 1.12
N MET A 162 9.24 -18.16 1.78
CA MET A 162 9.73 -18.01 3.16
C MET A 162 8.95 -18.85 4.17
N ARG A 163 7.69 -19.15 3.88
CA ARG A 163 6.85 -20.08 4.66
C ARG A 163 7.06 -21.56 4.30
N GLY A 164 8.02 -21.87 3.43
CA GLY A 164 8.26 -23.24 2.97
C GLY A 164 7.17 -23.78 2.05
N GLY A 165 6.37 -22.92 1.43
CA GLY A 165 5.24 -23.29 0.59
C GLY A 165 3.97 -23.66 1.38
N GLU A 166 3.99 -23.44 2.71
CA GLU A 166 2.85 -23.77 3.56
C GLU A 166 1.82 -22.60 3.60
N PRO A 167 0.51 -22.92 3.65
CA PRO A 167 -0.52 -21.91 3.81
C PRO A 167 -0.44 -21.23 5.18
N VAL A 168 -1.04 -20.04 5.29
CA VAL A 168 -1.22 -19.38 6.59
C VAL A 168 -2.33 -20.08 7.35
N HIS A 169 -2.02 -20.60 8.53
CA HIS A 169 -3.00 -21.08 9.48
C HIS A 169 -3.26 -20.01 10.54
N LEU A 170 -4.45 -19.42 10.51
CA LEU A 170 -4.91 -18.48 11.52
C LEU A 170 -5.81 -19.22 12.50
N HIS A 171 -5.32 -19.36 13.73
CA HIS A 171 -6.09 -19.90 14.84
C HIS A 171 -6.20 -18.84 15.92
N VAL A 172 -7.42 -18.34 16.14
CA VAL A 172 -7.69 -17.28 17.12
C VAL A 172 -8.75 -17.81 18.10
N GLU A 173 -8.36 -17.93 19.36
CA GLU A 173 -9.26 -18.27 20.45
C GLU A 173 -9.77 -16.99 21.13
N GLY A 174 -11.10 -16.80 21.17
CA GLY A 174 -11.77 -15.67 21.80
C GLY A 174 -13.12 -16.13 22.38
N VAL A 175 -14.11 -15.25 22.36
CA VAL A 175 -15.51 -15.63 22.67
C VAL A 175 -16.02 -16.66 21.66
N GLU A 176 -15.56 -16.53 20.43
CA GLU A 176 -15.69 -17.51 19.35
C GLU A 176 -14.31 -17.90 18.85
N THR A 177 -14.18 -19.11 18.35
CA THR A 177 -12.91 -19.58 17.76
C THR A 177 -12.93 -19.39 16.27
N LEU A 178 -11.91 -18.72 15.72
CA LEU A 178 -11.64 -18.64 14.30
C LEU A 178 -10.53 -19.63 13.96
N ASP A 179 -10.78 -20.53 13.05
CA ASP A 179 -9.79 -21.43 12.46
C ASP A 179 -9.85 -21.31 10.93
N LEU A 180 -8.81 -20.71 10.33
CA LEU A 180 -8.77 -20.38 8.92
C LEU A 180 -7.45 -20.76 8.30
N MET A 181 -7.50 -21.54 7.21
CA MET A 181 -6.38 -21.77 6.31
C MET A 181 -6.49 -20.81 5.13
N HIS A 182 -5.44 -20.03 4.88
CA HIS A 182 -5.36 -19.08 3.76
C HIS A 182 -4.16 -19.42 2.87
N GLU A 183 -4.45 -19.80 1.62
CA GLU A 183 -3.45 -20.46 0.79
C GLU A 183 -2.51 -19.51 0.06
N ASP A 184 -2.97 -18.40 -0.50
CA ASP A 184 -2.24 -17.80 -1.62
C ASP A 184 -1.91 -16.31 -1.52
N VAL A 185 -2.54 -15.49 -0.69
CA VAL A 185 -2.48 -14.05 -0.91
C VAL A 185 -2.34 -13.25 0.37
N MET A 186 -1.43 -12.27 0.32
CA MET A 186 -1.30 -11.23 1.33
C MET A 186 -2.26 -10.06 1.04
N LEU A 187 -3.54 -10.32 0.79
CA LEU A 187 -4.56 -9.28 0.76
C LEU A 187 -5.12 -9.13 2.17
N GLU A 188 -4.95 -7.97 2.74
CA GLU A 188 -5.50 -7.57 4.02
C GLU A 188 -6.83 -6.83 3.85
#